data_658be7ea4a0db908ed52f0a22b09a47c
#
_entry.id   658be7ea4a0db908ed52f0a22b09a47c
#
_cell.length_a   1.000
_cell.length_b   1.000
_cell.length_c   1.000
_cell.angle_alpha   90.00
_cell.angle_beta   90.00
_cell.angle_gamma   90.00
#
_symmetry.space_group_name_H-M   'P 1'
#
loop_
_entity.id
_entity.type
_entity.pdbx_description
1 polymer ?
#
loop_
_entity_poly.entity_id
_entity_poly.type
_entity_poly.pdbx_seq_one_letter_code
_entity_poly.pdbx_strand_id
1 'polypeptide(L)'
;MVLFVKDFLLSIRFAPKLRFNRRNETKRGPSRQHIRSLSQTIAMDPTSFDKTKLCFGKPTKFSKVAGAHIINIRYEDKVTKAKVPLSFHTPILFSFGAKTSSFQDGDDNWSMSLMCYDTNKGPSPQETAFIKALEAIECRVKKHLKDKDVKKATGKWYQDPLIDMMSMFYRKMEDGVVVPDRAPALYPKLLKSKNNPGQVATGFYKFVRGKEVKIPVVKEKCRVLCDLAIDSIFLGAKPSIQIKLVDVFLVELIGERKKTLKLSKLPSAVQAEINKYSADTDEEEEEEEEDNAEDTEEEEEEADQ
;
A
#
# COMPACT_ATOMS: atom_id res chain seq x y z
N MET A 1 3.76 18.43 -25.68
CA MET A 1 3.47 17.94 -24.31
C MET A 1 4.27 16.69 -23.90
N VAL A 2 5.22 16.21 -24.71
CA VAL A 2 6.05 14.99 -24.44
C VAL A 2 7.40 15.30 -23.81
N LEU A 3 7.91 16.53 -23.93
CA LEU A 3 9.23 16.93 -23.44
C LEU A 3 9.35 17.15 -21.90
N PHE A 4 8.23 17.47 -21.22
CA PHE A 4 8.22 17.74 -19.77
C PHE A 4 8.37 16.50 -18.88
N VAL A 5 8.07 15.29 -19.40
CA VAL A 5 8.12 14.04 -18.59
C VAL A 5 9.54 13.49 -18.46
N LYS A 6 10.42 13.74 -19.43
CA LYS A 6 11.80 13.23 -19.42
C LYS A 6 12.67 13.91 -18.33
N ASP A 7 12.47 15.20 -18.14
CA ASP A 7 13.26 15.96 -17.17
C ASP A 7 12.84 15.69 -15.71
N PHE A 8 11.58 15.26 -15.51
CA PHE A 8 11.05 14.92 -14.19
C PHE A 8 11.67 13.64 -13.59
N LEU A 9 11.99 12.64 -14.41
CA LEU A 9 12.59 11.38 -13.96
C LEU A 9 14.09 11.51 -13.62
N LEU A 10 14.78 12.54 -14.17
CA LEU A 10 16.19 12.81 -13.87
C LEU A 10 16.39 13.57 -12.55
N SER A 11 15.39 14.34 -12.10
CA SER A 11 15.47 15.15 -10.87
C SER A 11 15.40 14.33 -9.57
N ILE A 12 14.91 13.07 -9.62
CA ILE A 12 14.79 12.22 -8.41
C ILE A 12 16.15 11.60 -7.99
N ARG A 13 17.22 11.74 -8.78
CA ARG A 13 18.51 11.06 -8.54
C ARG A 13 19.45 11.72 -7.54
N PHE A 14 19.18 12.92 -7.04
CA PHE A 14 20.09 13.63 -6.14
C PHE A 14 19.37 14.22 -4.91
N ALA A 15 19.30 13.45 -3.83
CA ALA A 15 19.09 13.97 -2.49
C ALA A 15 20.47 14.25 -1.85
N PRO A 16 20.77 15.47 -1.36
CA PRO A 16 22.04 15.77 -0.72
C PRO A 16 22.12 15.11 0.66
N LYS A 17 23.30 14.55 0.97
CA LYS A 17 23.67 14.03 2.29
C LYS A 17 23.59 15.14 3.33
N LEU A 18 22.60 15.13 4.20
CA LEU A 18 22.55 15.97 5.39
C LEU A 18 23.63 15.50 6.39
N ARG A 19 24.65 16.35 6.61
CA ARG A 19 25.62 16.22 7.69
C ARG A 19 24.96 16.58 9.02
N PHE A 20 24.83 15.60 9.90
CA PHE A 20 24.45 15.82 11.28
C PHE A 20 25.62 16.34 12.10
N ASN A 21 25.47 17.52 12.68
CA ASN A 21 26.41 18.12 13.61
C ASN A 21 26.13 17.56 15.02
N ARG A 22 27.12 16.83 15.58
CA ARG A 22 27.10 16.39 16.98
C ARG A 22 27.46 17.55 17.91
N ARG A 23 26.61 17.91 18.84
CA ARG A 23 27.01 18.55 20.11
C ARG A 23 26.04 18.19 21.25
N ASN A 24 26.69 17.77 22.35
CA ASN A 24 26.27 17.72 23.76
C ASN A 24 25.32 16.62 24.25
N GLU A 25 25.98 15.57 24.75
CA GLU A 25 25.42 14.57 25.65
C GLU A 25 25.33 15.11 27.08
N THR A 26 24.14 15.03 27.71
CA THR A 26 24.00 14.97 29.16
C THR A 26 23.49 13.58 29.52
N LYS A 27 24.24 12.92 30.40
CA LYS A 27 24.05 11.56 30.93
C LYS A 27 22.70 11.41 31.61
N ARG A 28 21.79 10.60 31.05
CA ARG A 28 20.70 9.93 31.75
C ARG A 28 20.69 8.46 31.32
N GLY A 29 20.57 7.55 32.33
CA GLY A 29 20.77 6.12 32.21
C GLY A 29 19.89 5.40 31.19
N PRO A 30 20.19 4.13 30.88
CA PRO A 30 19.68 3.46 29.71
C PRO A 30 18.24 2.99 29.93
N SER A 31 17.26 3.79 29.47
CA SER A 31 15.95 3.23 29.16
C SER A 31 16.12 2.42 27.86
N ARG A 32 15.84 1.13 27.94
CA ARG A 32 15.81 0.21 26.78
C ARG A 32 14.73 0.66 25.79
N GLN A 33 14.98 1.71 25.07
CA GLN A 33 14.25 1.99 23.82
C GLN A 33 14.78 1.02 22.78
N HIS A 34 14.03 -0.01 22.50
CA HIS A 34 14.12 -0.76 21.24
C HIS A 34 13.75 0.21 20.11
N ILE A 35 14.71 1.06 19.73
CA ILE A 35 14.68 1.73 18.45
C ILE A 35 14.87 0.58 17.42
N ARG A 36 13.76 -0.01 16.98
CA ARG A 36 13.75 -0.74 15.74
C ARG A 36 14.13 0.28 14.68
N SER A 37 15.39 0.25 14.25
CA SER A 37 15.80 0.93 13.03
C SER A 37 14.80 0.47 11.97
N LEU A 38 13.97 1.38 11.48
CA LEU A 38 13.30 1.23 10.20
C LEU A 38 14.45 1.13 9.21
N SER A 39 14.89 -0.10 8.91
CA SER A 39 15.76 -0.35 7.78
C SER A 39 15.05 0.29 6.59
N GLN A 40 15.63 1.37 6.08
CA GLN A 40 15.09 2.04 4.89
C GLN A 40 14.89 0.99 3.83
N THR A 41 13.64 0.66 3.56
CA THR A 41 13.27 -0.23 2.46
C THR A 41 13.54 0.58 1.20
N ILE A 42 14.58 0.24 0.48
CA ILE A 42 14.86 0.87 -0.81
C ILE A 42 14.10 0.07 -1.84
N ALA A 43 13.05 0.68 -2.39
CA ALA A 43 12.33 0.08 -3.49
C ALA A 43 13.22 0.05 -4.75
N MET A 44 13.28 -1.08 -5.43
CA MET A 44 14.11 -1.27 -6.61
C MET A 44 13.33 -1.00 -7.90
N ASP A 45 14.07 -0.64 -8.94
CA ASP A 45 13.53 -0.59 -10.29
C ASP A 45 13.28 -2.02 -10.80
N PRO A 46 12.08 -2.34 -11.33
CA PRO A 46 11.76 -3.65 -11.88
C PRO A 46 12.73 -4.14 -12.97
N THR A 47 13.34 -3.24 -13.73
CA THR A 47 14.31 -3.59 -14.77
C THR A 47 15.62 -4.15 -14.21
N SER A 48 15.94 -3.84 -12.95
CA SER A 48 17.14 -4.30 -12.25
C SER A 48 16.94 -5.60 -11.47
N PHE A 49 15.73 -6.15 -11.47
CA PHE A 49 15.37 -7.33 -10.71
C PHE A 49 16.05 -8.59 -11.21
N ASP A 50 16.65 -9.34 -10.27
CA ASP A 50 17.29 -10.63 -10.52
C ASP A 50 16.61 -11.72 -9.68
N LYS A 51 15.83 -12.59 -10.33
CA LYS A 51 15.09 -13.68 -9.68
C LYS A 51 15.95 -14.65 -8.89
N THR A 52 17.26 -14.74 -9.19
CA THR A 52 18.19 -15.66 -8.51
C THR A 52 18.51 -15.20 -7.09
N LYS A 53 18.31 -13.90 -6.80
CA LYS A 53 18.55 -13.27 -5.51
C LYS A 53 17.36 -13.30 -4.56
N LEU A 54 16.25 -13.92 -4.99
CA LEU A 54 15.12 -14.17 -4.10
C LEU A 54 15.48 -15.21 -3.05
N CYS A 55 15.28 -14.84 -1.78
CA CYS A 55 15.47 -15.67 -0.61
C CYS A 55 14.14 -15.91 0.09
N PHE A 56 13.91 -17.16 0.48
CA PHE A 56 12.73 -17.56 1.22
C PHE A 56 13.10 -17.92 2.66
N GLY A 57 12.31 -17.45 3.61
CA GLY A 57 12.46 -17.84 5.01
C GLY A 57 11.94 -19.26 5.27
N LYS A 58 12.14 -19.73 6.50
CA LYS A 58 11.49 -20.98 6.93
C LYS A 58 9.99 -20.73 7.13
N PRO A 59 9.12 -21.73 6.82
CA PRO A 59 7.70 -21.65 7.13
C PRO A 59 7.48 -21.46 8.63
N THR A 60 6.70 -20.47 9.02
CA THR A 60 6.31 -20.20 10.40
C THR A 60 4.80 -20.28 10.55
N LYS A 61 4.30 -20.84 11.67
CA LYS A 61 2.86 -20.91 11.94
C LYS A 61 2.26 -19.51 12.02
N PHE A 62 1.11 -19.33 11.40
CA PHE A 62 0.34 -18.09 11.47
C PHE A 62 -0.72 -18.20 12.57
N SER A 63 -0.53 -17.47 13.67
CA SER A 63 -1.36 -17.61 14.88
C SER A 63 -2.84 -17.27 14.69
N LYS A 64 -3.17 -16.40 13.73
CA LYS A 64 -4.55 -15.94 13.49
C LYS A 64 -5.43 -16.95 12.73
N VAL A 65 -4.84 -17.93 12.05
CA VAL A 65 -5.57 -18.92 11.25
C VAL A 65 -5.00 -20.30 11.52
N ALA A 66 -5.85 -21.19 12.04
CA ALA A 66 -5.46 -22.56 12.34
C ALA A 66 -4.91 -23.29 11.08
N GLY A 67 -3.78 -23.96 11.23
CA GLY A 67 -3.15 -24.72 10.14
C GLY A 67 -2.50 -23.87 9.03
N ALA A 68 -2.55 -22.54 9.11
CA ALA A 68 -1.88 -21.67 8.16
C ALA A 68 -0.41 -21.41 8.55
N HIS A 69 0.42 -21.15 7.52
CA HIS A 69 1.83 -20.79 7.68
C HIS A 69 2.17 -19.57 6.83
N ILE A 70 3.27 -18.91 7.19
CA ILE A 70 3.82 -17.78 6.43
C ILE A 70 5.29 -18.08 6.11
N ILE A 71 5.71 -17.77 4.89
CA ILE A 71 7.09 -17.77 4.44
C ILE A 71 7.46 -16.34 4.04
N ASN A 72 8.38 -15.72 4.75
CA ASN A 72 8.84 -14.38 4.41
C ASN A 72 9.66 -14.41 3.12
N ILE A 73 9.42 -13.42 2.25
CA ILE A 73 10.20 -13.19 1.03
C ILE A 73 11.22 -12.09 1.32
N ARG A 74 12.46 -12.32 0.91
CA ARG A 74 13.57 -11.36 1.02
C ARG A 74 14.33 -11.32 -0.29
N TYR A 75 15.11 -10.28 -0.47
CA TYR A 75 15.97 -10.10 -1.62
C TYR A 75 17.40 -9.89 -1.14
N GLU A 76 18.37 -10.60 -1.75
CA GLU A 76 19.78 -10.40 -1.45
C GLU A 76 20.29 -9.18 -2.20
N ASP A 77 20.65 -8.15 -1.45
CA ASP A 77 21.23 -6.94 -2.00
C ASP A 77 22.56 -7.24 -2.73
N LYS A 78 22.74 -6.63 -3.90
CA LYS A 78 23.89 -6.89 -4.76
C LYS A 78 25.22 -6.50 -4.14
N VAL A 79 25.21 -5.42 -3.35
CA VAL A 79 26.41 -4.80 -2.79
C VAL A 79 26.70 -5.36 -1.40
N THR A 80 25.72 -5.26 -0.51
CA THR A 80 25.90 -5.60 0.91
C THR A 80 25.72 -7.10 1.20
N LYS A 81 25.19 -7.88 0.26
CA LYS A 81 24.78 -9.29 0.45
C LYS A 81 23.75 -9.49 1.57
N ALA A 82 23.22 -8.42 2.13
CA ALA A 82 22.19 -8.49 3.15
C ALA A 82 20.84 -8.90 2.57
N LYS A 83 20.07 -9.66 3.35
CA LYS A 83 18.69 -10.03 2.99
C LYS A 83 17.73 -8.93 3.41
N VAL A 84 17.36 -8.07 2.47
CA VAL A 84 16.47 -6.93 2.67
C VAL A 84 15.02 -7.27 2.29
N PRO A 85 14.02 -6.52 2.76
CA PRO A 85 12.66 -6.60 2.24
C PRO A 85 12.64 -6.36 0.73
N LEU A 86 11.80 -7.10 0.00
CA LEU A 86 11.62 -6.91 -1.44
C LEU A 86 10.54 -5.87 -1.68
N SER A 87 10.86 -4.80 -2.35
CA SER A 87 9.90 -3.80 -2.82
C SER A 87 10.29 -3.24 -4.19
N PHE A 88 9.29 -2.72 -4.91
CA PHE A 88 9.44 -2.14 -6.24
C PHE A 88 8.81 -0.76 -6.30
N HIS A 89 9.46 0.15 -7.03
CA HIS A 89 8.76 1.29 -7.60
C HIS A 89 7.92 0.81 -8.79
N THR A 90 6.62 1.02 -8.74
CA THR A 90 5.76 0.70 -9.89
C THR A 90 6.01 1.71 -11.03
N PRO A 91 5.67 1.38 -12.28
CA PRO A 91 5.39 2.43 -13.27
C PRO A 91 4.22 3.31 -12.81
N ILE A 92 3.93 4.39 -13.55
CA ILE A 92 2.71 5.17 -13.32
C ILE A 92 1.52 4.34 -13.78
N LEU A 93 0.71 3.85 -12.84
CA LEU A 93 -0.42 2.95 -13.08
C LEU A 93 -1.76 3.66 -12.87
N PHE A 94 -2.78 3.22 -13.59
CA PHE A 94 -4.15 3.62 -13.35
C PHE A 94 -4.73 2.84 -12.16
N SER A 95 -5.52 3.53 -11.34
CA SER A 95 -6.24 2.96 -10.20
C SER A 95 -7.69 3.44 -10.14
N PHE A 96 -8.58 2.57 -9.66
CA PHE A 96 -9.95 2.95 -9.29
C PHE A 96 -10.06 3.52 -7.86
N GLY A 97 -8.92 3.83 -7.25
CA GLY A 97 -8.83 4.29 -5.87
C GLY A 97 -8.78 3.15 -4.85
N ALA A 98 -8.59 3.54 -3.59
CA ALA A 98 -8.61 2.62 -2.46
C ALA A 98 -10.05 2.26 -2.08
N LYS A 99 -10.27 0.99 -1.73
CA LYS A 99 -11.57 0.46 -1.29
C LYS A 99 -11.41 -0.36 -0.02
N THR A 100 -12.43 -0.32 0.81
CA THR A 100 -12.58 -1.24 1.94
C THR A 100 -13.33 -2.49 1.50
N SER A 101 -12.95 -3.64 2.03
CA SER A 101 -13.76 -4.84 2.03
C SER A 101 -13.97 -5.22 3.50
N SER A 102 -15.20 -5.13 3.97
CA SER A 102 -15.60 -5.70 5.26
C SER A 102 -15.72 -7.19 5.12
N PHE A 103 -14.91 -7.95 5.83
CA PHE A 103 -15.14 -9.36 6.08
C PHE A 103 -16.06 -9.50 7.31
N GLN A 104 -16.74 -10.65 7.43
CA GLN A 104 -17.69 -10.96 8.51
C GLN A 104 -17.12 -10.76 9.94
N ASP A 105 -15.79 -10.64 10.08
CA ASP A 105 -15.11 -10.45 11.36
C ASP A 105 -14.91 -8.97 11.75
N GLY A 106 -15.54 -8.02 11.08
CA GLY A 106 -15.47 -6.58 11.43
C GLY A 106 -14.13 -5.88 11.11
N ASP A 107 -13.15 -6.60 10.60
CA ASP A 107 -11.82 -6.04 10.29
C ASP A 107 -11.81 -5.45 8.87
N ASP A 108 -11.96 -4.15 8.73
CA ASP A 108 -11.85 -3.45 7.44
C ASP A 108 -10.50 -3.69 6.78
N ASN A 109 -10.50 -4.41 5.67
CA ASN A 109 -9.31 -4.59 4.85
C ASN A 109 -9.32 -3.59 3.70
N TRP A 110 -8.36 -2.68 3.74
CA TRP A 110 -8.15 -1.73 2.66
C TRP A 110 -7.27 -2.33 1.57
N SER A 111 -7.68 -2.16 0.33
CA SER A 111 -6.89 -2.51 -0.86
C SER A 111 -7.04 -1.44 -1.93
N MET A 112 -6.10 -1.38 -2.85
CA MET A 112 -6.14 -0.46 -3.98
C MET A 112 -5.94 -1.24 -5.27
N SER A 113 -6.82 -1.03 -6.25
CA SER A 113 -6.67 -1.66 -7.55
C SER A 113 -5.61 -0.93 -8.38
N LEU A 114 -4.68 -1.66 -8.97
CA LEU A 114 -3.65 -1.13 -9.87
C LEU A 114 -3.74 -1.88 -11.20
N MET A 115 -4.11 -1.17 -12.27
CA MET A 115 -4.10 -1.73 -13.63
C MET A 115 -2.67 -1.70 -14.14
N CYS A 116 -2.15 -2.85 -14.57
CA CYS A 116 -0.72 -2.98 -14.94
C CYS A 116 -0.34 -2.21 -16.21
N TYR A 117 -1.31 -1.86 -17.06
CA TYR A 117 -1.16 -0.99 -18.23
C TYR A 117 -2.52 -0.47 -18.72
N ASP A 118 -2.51 0.48 -19.65
CA ASP A 118 -3.71 0.96 -20.33
C ASP A 118 -4.11 -0.04 -21.43
N THR A 119 -5.27 -0.67 -21.28
CA THR A 119 -5.79 -1.68 -22.21
C THR A 119 -5.82 -1.20 -23.68
N ASN A 120 -6.10 0.09 -23.92
CA ASN A 120 -6.20 0.62 -25.27
C ASN A 120 -4.84 0.88 -25.93
N LYS A 121 -3.78 1.04 -25.13
CA LYS A 121 -2.44 1.40 -25.62
C LYS A 121 -1.47 0.22 -25.57
N GLY A 122 -1.83 -0.84 -24.84
CA GLY A 122 -0.91 -1.92 -24.51
C GLY A 122 0.18 -1.50 -23.51
N PRO A 123 1.01 -2.45 -23.04
CA PRO A 123 2.02 -2.19 -22.04
C PRO A 123 3.23 -1.45 -22.63
N SER A 124 3.67 -0.40 -21.94
CA SER A 124 4.95 0.26 -22.18
C SER A 124 6.14 -0.65 -21.81
N PRO A 125 7.38 -0.35 -22.22
CA PRO A 125 8.56 -1.12 -21.81
C PRO A 125 8.73 -1.22 -20.29
N GLN A 126 8.43 -0.17 -19.54
CA GLN A 126 8.50 -0.16 -18.08
C GLN A 126 7.42 -1.04 -17.44
N GLU A 127 6.18 -0.95 -17.93
CA GLU A 127 5.07 -1.81 -17.48
C GLU A 127 5.33 -3.28 -17.82
N THR A 128 5.89 -3.56 -19.01
CA THR A 128 6.32 -4.90 -19.39
C THR A 128 7.40 -5.44 -18.47
N ALA A 129 8.41 -4.65 -18.11
CA ALA A 129 9.46 -5.05 -17.18
C ALA A 129 8.89 -5.32 -15.79
N PHE A 130 7.97 -4.49 -15.31
CA PHE A 130 7.28 -4.66 -14.03
C PHE A 130 6.48 -5.97 -13.99
N ILE A 131 5.66 -6.25 -15.01
CA ILE A 131 4.88 -7.48 -15.13
C ILE A 131 5.81 -8.70 -15.13
N LYS A 132 6.87 -8.69 -15.95
CA LYS A 132 7.85 -9.78 -16.02
C LYS A 132 8.56 -10.03 -14.68
N ALA A 133 8.88 -8.98 -13.92
CA ALA A 133 9.47 -9.13 -12.60
C ALA A 133 8.51 -9.85 -11.63
N LEU A 134 7.24 -9.46 -11.60
CA LEU A 134 6.21 -10.11 -10.77
C LEU A 134 5.95 -11.57 -11.20
N GLU A 135 5.86 -11.86 -12.50
CA GLU A 135 5.72 -13.22 -13.03
C GLU A 135 6.94 -14.10 -12.66
N ALA A 136 8.14 -13.53 -12.71
CA ALA A 136 9.35 -14.24 -12.28
C ALA A 136 9.34 -14.57 -10.78
N ILE A 137 8.80 -13.68 -9.93
CA ILE A 137 8.60 -13.94 -8.50
C ILE A 137 7.60 -15.07 -8.33
N GLU A 138 6.44 -15.01 -8.99
CA GLU A 138 5.40 -16.04 -8.92
C GLU A 138 5.97 -17.43 -9.33
N CYS A 139 6.73 -17.48 -10.41
CA CYS A 139 7.40 -18.70 -10.86
C CYS A 139 8.39 -19.24 -9.82
N ARG A 140 9.18 -18.37 -9.17
CA ARG A 140 10.14 -18.77 -8.12
C ARG A 140 9.43 -19.26 -6.87
N VAL A 141 8.33 -18.62 -6.48
CA VAL A 141 7.48 -19.05 -5.35
C VAL A 141 6.92 -20.45 -5.63
N LYS A 142 6.34 -20.69 -6.81
CA LYS A 142 5.83 -22.01 -7.21
C LYS A 142 6.91 -23.09 -7.12
N LYS A 143 8.14 -22.78 -7.53
CA LYS A 143 9.28 -23.72 -7.38
C LYS A 143 9.61 -23.97 -5.92
N HIS A 144 9.66 -22.93 -5.07
CA HIS A 144 9.98 -23.06 -3.65
C HIS A 144 8.93 -23.87 -2.88
N LEU A 145 7.65 -23.75 -3.25
CA LEU A 145 6.58 -24.51 -2.61
C LEU A 145 6.72 -26.04 -2.78
N LYS A 146 7.52 -26.51 -3.74
CA LYS A 146 7.83 -27.93 -3.94
C LYS A 146 8.99 -28.45 -3.07
N ASP A 147 9.66 -27.55 -2.33
CA ASP A 147 10.81 -27.93 -1.52
C ASP A 147 10.39 -28.87 -0.36
N LYS A 148 11.22 -29.87 -0.09
CA LYS A 148 10.99 -30.84 0.98
C LYS A 148 10.85 -30.18 2.35
N ASP A 149 11.56 -29.07 2.60
CA ASP A 149 11.49 -28.33 3.86
C ASP A 149 10.12 -27.67 4.06
N VAL A 150 9.49 -27.16 2.99
CA VAL A 150 8.13 -26.63 3.04
C VAL A 150 7.14 -27.74 3.39
N LYS A 151 7.24 -28.92 2.75
CA LYS A 151 6.42 -30.09 3.05
C LYS A 151 6.58 -30.52 4.52
N LYS A 152 7.83 -30.65 4.98
CA LYS A 152 8.13 -31.07 6.36
C LYS A 152 7.52 -30.11 7.40
N ALA A 153 7.60 -28.81 7.14
CA ALA A 153 7.12 -27.80 8.08
C ALA A 153 5.59 -27.64 8.10
N THR A 154 4.92 -27.82 6.94
CA THR A 154 3.49 -27.55 6.76
C THR A 154 2.63 -28.80 6.74
N GLY A 155 3.24 -29.98 6.55
CA GLY A 155 2.52 -31.23 6.29
C GLY A 155 1.81 -31.30 4.93
N LYS A 156 1.92 -30.26 4.10
CA LYS A 156 1.27 -30.16 2.79
C LYS A 156 2.27 -30.41 1.67
N TRP A 157 1.80 -31.07 0.61
CA TRP A 157 2.57 -31.29 -0.60
C TRP A 157 1.94 -30.56 -1.78
N TYR A 158 2.67 -29.63 -2.35
CA TYR A 158 2.21 -28.88 -3.52
C TYR A 158 2.83 -29.53 -4.77
N GLN A 159 2.04 -30.36 -5.48
CA GLN A 159 2.49 -31.04 -6.69
C GLN A 159 2.42 -30.13 -7.92
N ASP A 160 3.31 -30.37 -8.92
CA ASP A 160 3.25 -29.77 -10.23
C ASP A 160 2.43 -30.69 -11.17
N PRO A 161 1.65 -30.12 -12.08
CA PRO A 161 1.39 -28.72 -12.42
C PRO A 161 0.26 -28.07 -11.59
N LEU A 162 -0.28 -28.76 -10.61
CA LEU A 162 -1.52 -28.45 -9.92
C LEU A 162 -1.35 -27.62 -8.64
N ILE A 163 -0.28 -26.82 -8.53
CA ILE A 163 -0.26 -25.87 -7.43
C ILE A 163 -1.33 -24.84 -7.71
N ASP A 164 -2.47 -25.00 -7.04
CA ASP A 164 -3.58 -24.06 -7.07
C ASP A 164 -3.22 -22.82 -6.22
N MET A 165 -2.15 -22.16 -6.62
CA MET A 165 -1.71 -20.91 -6.02
C MET A 165 -2.51 -19.75 -6.62
N MET A 166 -3.05 -18.90 -5.78
CA MET A 166 -3.68 -17.66 -6.23
C MET A 166 -2.62 -16.80 -6.92
N SER A 167 -2.86 -16.44 -8.19
CA SER A 167 -2.01 -15.49 -8.91
C SER A 167 -2.06 -14.12 -8.22
N MET A 168 -0.95 -13.39 -8.28
CA MET A 168 -0.92 -11.98 -7.89
C MET A 168 -1.77 -11.12 -8.84
N PHE A 169 -1.91 -11.56 -10.08
CA PHE A 169 -2.67 -10.86 -11.10
C PHE A 169 -4.12 -11.32 -11.13
N TYR A 170 -5.03 -10.37 -11.01
CA TYR A 170 -6.40 -10.59 -11.39
C TYR A 170 -6.52 -10.38 -12.91
N ARG A 171 -6.96 -11.41 -13.61
CA ARG A 171 -7.27 -11.38 -15.05
C ARG A 171 -8.77 -11.54 -15.23
N LYS A 172 -9.38 -10.68 -16.04
CA LYS A 172 -10.79 -10.82 -16.37
C LYS A 172 -10.99 -12.15 -17.10
N MET A 173 -11.96 -12.94 -16.64
CA MET A 173 -12.35 -14.20 -17.27
C MET A 173 -13.80 -14.07 -17.78
N GLU A 174 -14.05 -14.59 -18.96
CA GLU A 174 -15.39 -14.76 -19.53
C GLU A 174 -15.52 -16.25 -19.91
N ASP A 175 -16.56 -16.90 -19.45
CA ASP A 175 -16.81 -18.35 -19.65
C ASP A 175 -15.62 -19.25 -19.29
N GLY A 176 -14.87 -18.88 -18.24
CA GLY A 176 -13.69 -19.62 -17.77
C GLY A 176 -12.41 -19.39 -18.58
N VAL A 177 -12.45 -18.54 -19.60
CA VAL A 177 -11.30 -18.17 -20.44
C VAL A 177 -10.84 -16.78 -20.08
N VAL A 178 -9.52 -16.60 -19.98
CA VAL A 178 -8.93 -15.26 -19.78
C VAL A 178 -9.22 -14.42 -21.03
N VAL A 179 -9.85 -13.26 -20.84
CA VAL A 179 -10.10 -12.32 -21.93
C VAL A 179 -8.77 -11.78 -22.42
N PRO A 180 -8.36 -12.07 -23.68
CA PRO A 180 -7.15 -11.50 -24.24
C PRO A 180 -7.28 -9.97 -24.30
N ASP A 181 -6.18 -9.28 -24.39
CA ASP A 181 -6.09 -7.82 -24.53
C ASP A 181 -6.62 -6.99 -23.35
N ARG A 182 -7.05 -7.62 -22.24
CA ARG A 182 -7.37 -6.92 -21.01
C ARG A 182 -6.15 -6.84 -20.10
N ALA A 183 -5.82 -5.60 -19.66
CA ALA A 183 -4.76 -5.39 -18.70
C ALA A 183 -5.01 -6.18 -17.40
N PRO A 184 -4.04 -6.95 -16.90
CA PRO A 184 -4.16 -7.56 -15.59
C PRO A 184 -4.16 -6.48 -14.51
N ALA A 185 -4.85 -6.76 -13.41
CA ALA A 185 -4.90 -5.89 -12.24
C ALA A 185 -4.22 -6.53 -11.04
N LEU A 186 -3.61 -5.71 -10.19
CA LEU A 186 -3.14 -6.07 -8.86
C LEU A 186 -4.09 -5.48 -7.82
N TYR A 187 -4.23 -6.17 -6.69
CA TYR A 187 -5.01 -5.72 -5.53
C TYR A 187 -4.14 -5.74 -4.26
N PRO A 188 -3.07 -4.95 -4.20
CA PRO A 188 -2.24 -4.88 -3.01
C PRO A 188 -3.04 -4.33 -1.82
N LYS A 189 -2.76 -4.89 -0.64
CA LYS A 189 -3.34 -4.42 0.62
C LYS A 189 -2.65 -3.14 1.07
N LEU A 190 -3.39 -2.22 1.64
CA LEU A 190 -2.82 -1.08 2.36
C LEU A 190 -2.35 -1.54 3.73
N LEU A 191 -1.28 -0.91 4.24
CA LEU A 191 -0.78 -1.17 5.57
C LEU A 191 -1.77 -0.64 6.60
N LYS A 192 -2.08 -1.45 7.62
CA LYS A 192 -2.89 -1.02 8.78
C LYS A 192 -2.00 -0.36 9.84
N SER A 193 -2.49 0.69 10.46
CA SER A 193 -1.85 1.29 11.62
C SER A 193 -1.84 0.29 12.78
N LYS A 194 -0.69 0.18 13.47
CA LYS A 194 -0.59 -0.64 14.67
C LYS A 194 -1.16 0.04 15.91
N ASN A 195 -1.11 1.37 15.91
CA ASN A 195 -1.50 2.17 17.06
C ASN A 195 -2.98 2.58 17.00
N ASN A 196 -3.53 2.72 15.80
CA ASN A 196 -4.91 3.16 15.58
C ASN A 196 -5.64 2.11 14.72
N PRO A 197 -6.38 1.18 15.34
CA PRO A 197 -7.21 0.22 14.61
C PRO A 197 -8.16 0.92 13.63
N GLY A 198 -8.29 0.38 12.42
CA GLY A 198 -9.12 0.98 11.37
C GLY A 198 -8.42 2.04 10.51
N GLN A 199 -7.32 2.63 10.95
CA GLN A 199 -6.58 3.60 10.16
C GLN A 199 -5.55 2.94 9.23
N VAL A 200 -5.38 3.54 8.05
CA VAL A 200 -4.38 3.15 7.06
C VAL A 200 -3.04 3.77 7.41
N ALA A 201 -1.99 2.94 7.45
CA ALA A 201 -0.61 3.38 7.67
C ALA A 201 0.16 3.62 6.36
N THR A 202 -0.34 3.15 5.21
CA THR A 202 0.20 3.47 3.88
C THR A 202 0.22 4.98 3.70
N GLY A 203 1.36 5.53 3.32
CA GLY A 203 1.51 6.96 3.03
C GLY A 203 0.85 7.32 1.69
N PHE A 204 0.09 8.40 1.65
CA PHE A 204 -0.44 8.98 0.42
C PHE A 204 0.12 10.39 0.28
N TYR A 205 0.71 10.69 -0.89
CA TYR A 205 1.43 11.92 -1.14
C TYR A 205 1.06 12.48 -2.51
N LYS A 206 1.23 13.79 -2.68
CA LYS A 206 1.22 14.48 -3.97
C LYS A 206 2.32 15.52 -4.02
N PHE A 207 2.79 15.84 -5.21
CA PHE A 207 3.71 16.96 -5.41
C PHE A 207 2.93 18.26 -5.63
N VAL A 208 3.20 19.26 -4.80
CA VAL A 208 2.64 20.61 -4.94
C VAL A 208 3.81 21.61 -4.96
N ARG A 209 3.99 22.30 -6.07
CA ARG A 209 5.08 23.28 -6.25
C ARG A 209 6.46 22.71 -5.91
N GLY A 210 6.73 21.45 -6.34
CA GLY A 210 8.01 20.77 -6.10
C GLY A 210 8.20 20.22 -4.68
N LYS A 211 7.22 20.34 -3.79
CA LYS A 211 7.25 19.77 -2.44
C LYS A 211 6.32 18.58 -2.33
N GLU A 212 6.76 17.57 -1.61
CA GLU A 212 5.94 16.43 -1.23
C GLU A 212 4.98 16.85 -0.12
N VAL A 213 3.69 16.58 -0.31
CA VAL A 213 2.62 16.90 0.64
C VAL A 213 1.82 15.63 0.91
N LYS A 214 1.69 15.27 2.19
CA LYS A 214 0.84 14.15 2.61
C LYS A 214 -0.64 14.50 2.36
N ILE A 215 -1.39 13.52 1.84
CA ILE A 215 -2.82 13.67 1.54
C ILE A 215 -3.62 12.53 2.18
N PRO A 216 -4.93 12.67 2.34
CA PRO A 216 -5.81 11.58 2.73
C PRO A 216 -5.76 10.40 1.74
N VAL A 217 -6.31 9.26 2.15
CA VAL A 217 -6.45 8.07 1.30
C VAL A 217 -7.28 8.42 0.06
N VAL A 218 -6.71 8.20 -1.12
CA VAL A 218 -7.36 8.49 -2.41
C VAL A 218 -8.35 7.37 -2.73
N LYS A 219 -9.62 7.69 -2.80
CA LYS A 219 -10.73 6.76 -3.11
C LYS A 219 -11.22 6.88 -4.55
N GLU A 220 -10.84 7.93 -5.24
CA GLU A 220 -11.24 8.29 -6.59
C GLU A 220 -10.35 7.61 -7.63
N LYS A 221 -10.83 7.60 -8.88
CA LYS A 221 -10.01 7.16 -10.03
C LYS A 221 -8.80 8.08 -10.19
N CYS A 222 -7.63 7.47 -10.32
CA CYS A 222 -6.38 8.24 -10.35
C CYS A 222 -5.27 7.53 -11.12
N ARG A 223 -4.20 8.27 -11.40
CA ARG A 223 -2.90 7.73 -11.80
C ARG A 223 -1.95 7.87 -10.63
N VAL A 224 -1.25 6.79 -10.31
CA VAL A 224 -0.36 6.72 -9.15
C VAL A 224 0.96 6.07 -9.49
N LEU A 225 2.00 6.46 -8.78
CA LEU A 225 3.26 5.74 -8.66
C LEU A 225 3.32 5.21 -7.23
N CYS A 226 3.70 3.95 -7.04
CA CYS A 226 3.63 3.32 -5.73
C CYS A 226 4.93 2.60 -5.37
N ASP A 227 5.19 2.49 -4.07
CA ASP A 227 6.11 1.53 -3.51
C ASP A 227 5.36 0.26 -3.12
N LEU A 228 5.58 -0.81 -3.90
CA LEU A 228 4.93 -2.10 -3.75
C LEU A 228 5.85 -3.10 -3.05
N ALA A 229 5.54 -3.48 -1.82
CA ALA A 229 6.26 -4.51 -1.08
C ALA A 229 5.72 -5.91 -1.39
N ILE A 230 6.63 -6.85 -1.64
CA ILE A 230 6.35 -8.28 -1.74
C ILE A 230 6.79 -8.92 -0.42
N ASP A 231 5.85 -9.14 0.47
CA ASP A 231 6.13 -9.40 1.89
C ASP A 231 6.37 -10.88 2.19
N SER A 232 5.43 -11.72 1.79
CA SER A 232 5.43 -13.13 2.21
C SER A 232 4.54 -14.00 1.32
N ILE A 233 4.69 -15.30 1.49
CA ILE A 233 3.78 -16.32 0.97
C ILE A 233 2.89 -16.74 2.13
N PHE A 234 1.58 -16.57 1.99
CA PHE A 234 0.59 -17.09 2.92
C PHE A 234 0.15 -18.49 2.47
N LEU A 235 0.27 -19.47 3.35
CA LEU A 235 -0.07 -20.88 3.11
C LEU A 235 -1.34 -21.22 3.88
N GLY A 236 -2.48 -20.79 3.38
CA GLY A 236 -3.82 -21.13 3.87
C GLY A 236 -4.43 -22.31 3.11
N ALA A 237 -5.72 -22.21 2.77
CA ALA A 237 -6.41 -23.16 1.89
C ALA A 237 -5.75 -23.19 0.50
N LYS A 238 -5.53 -22.00 -0.08
CA LYS A 238 -4.74 -21.79 -1.29
C LYS A 238 -3.53 -20.93 -0.98
N PRO A 239 -2.31 -21.27 -1.44
CA PRO A 239 -1.16 -20.39 -1.30
C PRO A 239 -1.36 -19.08 -2.03
N SER A 240 -0.89 -17.98 -1.45
CA SER A 240 -0.97 -16.65 -2.08
C SER A 240 0.24 -15.80 -1.70
N ILE A 241 0.69 -14.96 -2.62
CA ILE A 241 1.74 -13.97 -2.36
C ILE A 241 1.08 -12.73 -1.78
N GLN A 242 1.55 -12.28 -0.62
CA GLN A 242 1.05 -11.08 0.03
C GLN A 242 1.80 -9.86 -0.50
N ILE A 243 1.07 -8.99 -1.20
CA ILE A 243 1.55 -7.72 -1.73
C ILE A 243 0.92 -6.57 -0.95
N LYS A 244 1.72 -5.55 -0.63
CA LYS A 244 1.31 -4.41 0.19
C LYS A 244 1.78 -3.10 -0.42
N LEU A 245 0.99 -2.04 -0.31
CA LEU A 245 1.42 -0.68 -0.64
C LEU A 245 2.03 -0.03 0.59
N VAL A 246 3.26 0.42 0.43
CA VAL A 246 3.99 1.18 1.46
C VAL A 246 3.66 2.65 1.31
N ASP A 247 3.95 3.20 0.13
CA ASP A 247 3.67 4.59 -0.21
C ASP A 247 2.99 4.70 -1.58
N VAL A 248 2.14 5.70 -1.73
CA VAL A 248 1.37 6.02 -2.94
C VAL A 248 1.55 7.49 -3.28
N PHE A 249 2.12 7.77 -4.43
CA PHE A 249 2.26 9.11 -4.99
C PHE A 249 1.17 9.36 -6.02
N LEU A 250 0.27 10.28 -5.71
CA LEU A 250 -0.77 10.72 -6.62
C LEU A 250 -0.16 11.59 -7.73
N VAL A 251 -0.26 11.12 -8.96
CA VAL A 251 0.17 11.84 -10.17
C VAL A 251 -0.96 12.69 -10.71
N GLU A 252 -2.18 12.11 -10.82
CA GLU A 252 -3.35 12.76 -11.41
C GLU A 252 -4.64 12.13 -10.88
N LEU A 253 -5.65 12.95 -10.59
CA LEU A 253 -7.03 12.50 -10.38
C LEU A 253 -7.75 12.47 -11.73
N ILE A 254 -8.46 11.37 -12.00
CA ILE A 254 -9.16 11.18 -13.27
C ILE A 254 -10.66 11.39 -13.04
N GLY A 255 -11.26 12.31 -13.81
CA GLY A 255 -12.69 12.59 -13.72
C GLY A 255 -13.06 13.66 -12.71
N GLU A 256 -12.10 14.34 -12.07
CA GLU A 256 -12.42 15.63 -11.43
C GLU A 256 -12.97 16.60 -12.47
N ARG A 257 -14.26 16.87 -12.41
CA ARG A 257 -14.83 18.02 -13.10
C ARG A 257 -14.11 19.24 -12.55
N LYS A 258 -13.30 19.91 -13.38
CA LYS A 258 -12.78 21.23 -12.99
C LYS A 258 -13.97 22.04 -12.53
N LYS A 259 -13.96 22.47 -11.24
CA LYS A 259 -15.00 23.35 -10.72
C LYS A 259 -15.09 24.54 -11.66
N THR A 260 -16.10 24.55 -12.53
CA THR A 260 -16.34 25.65 -13.45
C THR A 260 -16.92 26.84 -12.69
N LEU A 261 -17.57 26.56 -11.58
CA LEU A 261 -18.13 27.56 -10.68
C LEU A 261 -17.02 28.06 -9.74
N LYS A 262 -16.55 29.28 -10.00
CA LYS A 262 -15.66 30.00 -9.07
C LYS A 262 -16.52 30.92 -8.24
N LEU A 263 -16.53 30.74 -6.91
CA LEU A 263 -17.25 31.60 -5.99
C LEU A 263 -16.98 33.10 -6.26
N SER A 264 -15.73 33.46 -6.58
CA SER A 264 -15.32 34.84 -6.93
C SER A 264 -15.94 35.39 -8.23
N LYS A 265 -16.60 34.54 -9.04
CA LYS A 265 -17.28 34.94 -10.27
C LYS A 265 -18.81 35.01 -10.12
N LEU A 266 -19.33 34.65 -8.96
CA LEU A 266 -20.75 34.78 -8.65
C LEU A 266 -21.10 36.24 -8.33
N PRO A 267 -22.35 36.69 -8.60
CA PRO A 267 -22.83 37.97 -8.14
C PRO A 267 -22.67 38.09 -6.61
N SER A 268 -22.32 39.27 -6.14
CA SER A 268 -22.08 39.53 -4.71
C SER A 268 -23.27 39.15 -3.79
N ALA A 269 -24.49 39.29 -4.27
CA ALA A 269 -25.70 38.86 -3.57
C ALA A 269 -25.70 37.32 -3.31
N VAL A 270 -25.30 36.52 -4.31
CA VAL A 270 -25.24 35.05 -4.20
C VAL A 270 -24.08 34.61 -3.29
N GLN A 271 -22.95 35.34 -3.32
CA GLN A 271 -21.83 35.07 -2.39
C GLN A 271 -22.22 35.32 -0.94
N ALA A 272 -22.97 36.43 -0.69
CA ALA A 272 -23.48 36.77 0.65
C ALA A 272 -24.47 35.71 1.17
N GLU A 273 -25.32 35.18 0.29
CA GLU A 273 -26.27 34.13 0.64
C GLU A 273 -25.58 32.81 0.99
N ILE A 274 -24.56 32.40 0.22
CA ILE A 274 -23.76 31.18 0.51
C ILE A 274 -23.03 31.32 1.85
N ASN A 275 -22.46 32.50 2.13
CA ASN A 275 -21.75 32.73 3.39
C ASN A 275 -22.70 32.69 4.61
N LYS A 276 -23.97 33.06 4.44
CA LYS A 276 -24.96 32.95 5.48
C LYS A 276 -25.29 31.50 5.86
N TYR A 277 -25.43 30.61 4.85
CA TYR A 277 -25.64 29.18 5.11
C TYR A 277 -24.42 28.48 5.73
N SER A 278 -23.19 28.94 5.49
CA SER A 278 -22.00 28.38 6.14
C SER A 278 -21.84 28.87 7.59
N ALA A 279 -22.35 30.03 7.95
CA ALA A 279 -22.34 30.50 9.33
C ALA A 279 -23.35 29.76 10.22
N ASP A 280 -24.51 29.45 9.67
CA ASP A 280 -25.57 28.72 10.40
C ASP A 280 -25.17 27.27 10.71
N THR A 281 -24.21 26.67 9.97
CA THR A 281 -23.75 25.30 10.19
C THR A 281 -22.72 25.20 11.33
N ASP A 282 -21.93 26.26 11.53
CA ASP A 282 -20.93 26.31 12.61
C ASP A 282 -21.58 26.51 14.00
N GLU A 283 -22.78 27.13 14.06
CA GLU A 283 -23.53 27.31 15.32
C GLU A 283 -24.23 26.02 15.79
N GLU A 284 -24.66 25.15 14.86
CA GLU A 284 -25.30 23.86 15.21
C GLU A 284 -24.28 22.80 15.71
N GLU A 285 -23.01 22.87 15.30
CA GLU A 285 -21.97 21.95 15.80
C GLU A 285 -21.46 22.31 17.19
N GLU A 286 -21.54 23.58 17.63
CA GLU A 286 -21.18 24.01 18.99
C GLU A 286 -22.25 23.66 20.03
N GLU A 287 -23.55 23.61 19.66
CA GLU A 287 -24.63 23.24 20.60
C GLU A 287 -24.69 21.73 20.85
N GLU A 288 -24.22 20.85 19.93
CA GLU A 288 -24.20 19.38 20.15
C GLU A 288 -23.03 18.92 21.03
N GLU A 289 -21.97 19.70 21.24
CA GLU A 289 -20.86 19.36 22.12
C GLU A 289 -21.12 19.70 23.61
N GLU A 290 -22.02 20.61 23.94
CA GLU A 290 -22.33 20.94 25.33
C GLU A 290 -23.30 19.95 26.02
N ASP A 291 -24.20 19.30 25.27
CA ASP A 291 -25.19 18.36 25.85
C ASP A 291 -24.60 16.95 26.21
N ASN A 292 -23.36 16.63 25.81
CA ASN A 292 -22.72 15.35 26.14
C ASN A 292 -21.78 15.37 27.34
N ALA A 293 -21.68 16.47 28.08
CA ALA A 293 -20.76 16.62 29.21
C ALA A 293 -21.40 16.39 30.60
N GLU A 294 -22.71 16.24 30.72
CA GLU A 294 -23.38 16.18 32.03
C GLU A 294 -23.81 14.78 32.54
N ASP A 295 -23.57 13.67 31.80
CA ASP A 295 -24.16 12.36 32.19
C ASP A 295 -23.11 11.27 32.52
N THR A 296 -22.01 11.63 33.21
CA THR A 296 -21.00 10.66 33.69
C THR A 296 -20.50 10.92 35.10
N GLU A 297 -21.39 11.24 36.04
CA GLU A 297 -21.10 11.12 37.46
C GLU A 297 -22.32 10.54 38.19
N GLU A 298 -22.44 9.19 38.28
CA GLU A 298 -23.14 8.46 39.37
C GLU A 298 -23.20 6.98 38.97
N GLU A 299 -22.17 6.19 39.35
CA GLU A 299 -22.30 4.75 39.69
C GLU A 299 -20.93 4.19 40.13
N GLU A 300 -20.45 4.61 41.29
CA GLU A 300 -19.50 3.84 42.10
C GLU A 300 -19.90 3.92 43.56
N GLU A 301 -20.81 3.03 43.98
CA GLU A 301 -20.92 2.55 45.35
C GLU A 301 -21.90 1.38 45.37
N GLU A 302 -21.39 0.16 45.51
CA GLU A 302 -21.97 -1.01 46.21
C GLU A 302 -21.42 -2.32 45.65
N ALA A 303 -20.31 -2.76 46.24
CA ALA A 303 -20.02 -4.20 46.32
C ALA A 303 -18.96 -4.46 47.40
N ASP A 304 -19.35 -4.35 48.68
CA ASP A 304 -18.63 -4.99 49.76
C ASP A 304 -19.66 -5.56 50.75
N GLN A 305 -20.05 -6.85 50.52
CA GLN A 305 -20.51 -7.78 51.58
C GLN A 305 -20.33 -9.21 51.11
#